data_fbf5751553c8605d879ca2c4c410df47
#
_entry.id   fbf5751553c8605d879ca2c4c410df47
#
_cell.length_a   1.000
_cell.length_b   1.000
_cell.length_c   1.000
_cell.angle_alpha   90.00
_cell.angle_beta   90.00
_cell.angle_gamma   90.00
#
_symmetry.space_group_name_H-M   'P 1'
#
loop_
_entity.id
_entity.type
_entity.pdbx_description
1 polymer ?
#
loop_
_entity_poly.entity_id
_entity_poly.type
_entity_poly.pdbx_seq_one_letter_code
_entity_poly.pdbx_strand_id
1 'polypeptide(L)'
;MDTSKNLVSHWDAAYHKDDEQLGWFESNPESTLQLINTCNLKKDASILNVGSGTTLLIDTLLGQGYTNIIANDLSEVALTKLKMRIQKKYAFELNCVPDDLTNSSKVGNLKNIDLWVDRAVLHFFLKEEEQKAYFKLIDNVMATNGFVLIAVFSLDGAEKCCGLDLQRYNLEMLQQGLGKAFKLIETFNFTYINPFGDKRPYIYTLFQKQ
;
A
#
# COMPACT_ATOMS: atom_id res chain seq x y z
N MET A 1 20.10 5.22 -18.19
CA MET A 1 19.31 6.25 -17.48
C MET A 1 18.72 5.58 -16.23
N ASP A 2 18.86 6.21 -15.08
CA ASP A 2 18.44 5.66 -13.80
C ASP A 2 16.90 5.58 -13.76
N THR A 3 16.36 4.37 -13.85
CA THR A 3 14.91 4.11 -13.92
C THR A 3 14.19 4.57 -12.65
N SER A 4 14.85 4.55 -11.48
CA SER A 4 14.24 4.96 -10.21
C SER A 4 14.00 6.48 -10.14
N LYS A 5 14.94 7.29 -10.63
CA LYS A 5 14.74 8.76 -10.72
C LYS A 5 13.60 9.14 -11.65
N ASN A 6 13.37 8.34 -12.71
CA ASN A 6 12.26 8.58 -13.62
C ASN A 6 10.90 8.26 -12.95
N LEU A 7 10.84 7.21 -12.11
CA LEU A 7 9.62 6.86 -11.37
C LEU A 7 9.28 7.89 -10.28
N VAL A 8 10.26 8.41 -9.53
CA VAL A 8 10.03 9.51 -8.56
C VAL A 8 9.39 10.70 -9.27
N SER A 9 10.01 11.18 -10.36
CA SER A 9 9.50 12.34 -11.12
C SER A 9 8.10 12.07 -11.70
N HIS A 10 7.82 10.83 -12.13
CA HIS A 10 6.52 10.42 -12.64
C HIS A 10 5.43 10.55 -11.56
N TRP A 11 5.68 9.99 -10.36
CA TRP A 11 4.72 10.05 -9.26
C TRP A 11 4.59 11.47 -8.70
N ASP A 12 5.69 12.23 -8.52
CA ASP A 12 5.63 13.62 -8.11
C ASP A 12 4.75 14.44 -9.06
N ALA A 13 4.90 14.27 -10.38
CA ALA A 13 4.07 14.95 -11.38
C ALA A 13 2.58 14.54 -11.27
N ALA A 14 2.29 13.27 -10.99
CA ALA A 14 0.92 12.81 -10.79
C ALA A 14 0.26 13.49 -9.59
N TYR A 15 0.97 13.62 -8.47
CA TYR A 15 0.47 14.23 -7.25
C TYR A 15 0.41 15.76 -7.26
N HIS A 16 0.77 16.44 -8.35
CA HIS A 16 0.44 17.84 -8.53
C HIS A 16 -1.04 18.09 -8.90
N LYS A 17 -1.75 17.04 -9.33
CA LYS A 17 -3.19 17.09 -9.60
C LYS A 17 -4.01 17.11 -8.30
N ASP A 18 -5.30 17.41 -8.42
CA ASP A 18 -6.27 17.21 -7.34
C ASP A 18 -6.50 15.71 -7.11
N ASP A 19 -6.76 15.31 -5.86
CA ASP A 19 -6.84 13.91 -5.49
C ASP A 19 -7.94 13.17 -6.28
N GLU A 20 -9.10 13.80 -6.53
CA GLU A 20 -10.22 13.24 -7.29
C GLU A 20 -9.89 13.01 -8.78
N GLN A 21 -8.80 13.59 -9.29
CA GLN A 21 -8.31 13.37 -10.65
C GLN A 21 -7.33 12.19 -10.75
N LEU A 22 -7.02 11.55 -9.62
CA LEU A 22 -6.14 10.39 -9.59
C LEU A 22 -6.95 9.10 -9.82
N GLY A 23 -6.54 8.30 -10.79
CA GLY A 23 -7.26 7.06 -11.17
C GLY A 23 -7.32 5.98 -10.08
N TRP A 24 -6.63 6.18 -8.98
CA TRP A 24 -6.61 5.28 -7.81
C TRP A 24 -7.24 5.91 -6.56
N PHE A 25 -7.77 7.13 -6.65
CA PHE A 25 -8.40 7.83 -5.54
C PHE A 25 -9.64 7.09 -5.05
N GLU A 26 -9.69 6.80 -3.76
CA GLU A 26 -10.84 6.23 -3.06
C GLU A 26 -11.34 7.23 -2.02
N SER A 27 -12.58 7.69 -2.18
CA SER A 27 -13.26 8.53 -1.17
C SER A 27 -13.61 7.72 0.09
N ASN A 28 -13.80 6.40 -0.06
CA ASN A 28 -14.11 5.48 1.03
C ASN A 28 -13.40 4.13 0.79
N PRO A 29 -12.34 3.79 1.56
CA PRO A 29 -11.57 2.56 1.38
C PRO A 29 -12.22 1.35 2.09
N GLU A 30 -13.52 1.08 1.86
CA GLU A 30 -14.30 0.05 2.55
C GLU A 30 -13.68 -1.34 2.47
N SER A 31 -13.25 -1.77 1.27
CA SER A 31 -12.65 -3.10 1.08
C SER A 31 -11.37 -3.29 1.89
N THR A 32 -10.53 -2.23 1.97
CA THR A 32 -9.33 -2.24 2.80
C THR A 32 -9.68 -2.27 4.29
N LEU A 33 -10.66 -1.46 4.71
CA LEU A 33 -11.11 -1.40 6.11
C LEU A 33 -11.77 -2.71 6.56
N GLN A 34 -12.50 -3.40 5.69
CA GLN A 34 -13.06 -4.73 5.98
C GLN A 34 -11.94 -5.67 6.45
N LEU A 35 -10.84 -5.80 5.70
CA LEU A 35 -9.73 -6.66 6.06
C LEU A 35 -8.98 -6.17 7.32
N ILE A 36 -8.80 -4.86 7.48
CA ILE A 36 -8.18 -4.31 8.70
C ILE A 36 -9.01 -4.64 9.95
N ASN A 37 -10.33 -4.56 9.86
CA ASN A 37 -11.22 -4.90 10.98
C ASN A 37 -11.12 -6.38 11.38
N THR A 38 -10.87 -7.29 10.43
CA THR A 38 -10.63 -8.72 10.72
C THR A 38 -9.38 -8.93 11.59
N CYS A 39 -8.39 -8.03 11.53
CA CYS A 39 -7.15 -8.16 12.29
C CYS A 39 -7.31 -7.93 13.81
N ASN A 40 -8.39 -7.31 14.27
CA ASN A 40 -8.62 -6.97 15.68
C ASN A 40 -7.42 -6.29 16.36
N LEU A 41 -6.79 -5.34 15.66
CA LEU A 41 -5.59 -4.65 16.11
C LEU A 41 -5.86 -3.75 17.33
N LYS A 42 -4.86 -3.66 18.23
CA LYS A 42 -4.83 -2.64 19.26
C LYS A 42 -4.69 -1.25 18.63
N LYS A 43 -5.13 -0.20 19.34
CA LYS A 43 -5.08 1.16 18.79
C LYS A 43 -3.67 1.74 18.70
N ASP A 44 -2.72 1.18 19.42
CA ASP A 44 -1.29 1.48 19.37
C ASP A 44 -0.48 0.57 18.43
N ALA A 45 -1.15 -0.36 17.72
CA ALA A 45 -0.52 -1.23 16.75
C ALA A 45 0.22 -0.44 15.67
N SER A 46 1.41 -0.91 15.29
CA SER A 46 2.24 -0.28 14.26
C SER A 46 1.69 -0.61 12.87
N ILE A 47 1.12 0.38 12.20
CA ILE A 47 0.53 0.25 10.87
C ILE A 47 1.42 0.95 9.84
N LEU A 48 1.94 0.20 8.88
CA LEU A 48 2.69 0.73 7.74
C LEU A 48 1.82 0.68 6.48
N ASN A 49 1.44 1.85 5.98
CA ASN A 49 0.77 1.99 4.69
C ASN A 49 1.80 2.34 3.63
N VAL A 50 2.08 1.42 2.71
CA VAL A 50 3.03 1.63 1.61
C VAL A 50 2.34 2.17 0.37
N GLY A 51 3.06 2.99 -0.42
CA GLY A 51 2.49 3.71 -1.54
C GLY A 51 1.28 4.52 -1.12
N SER A 52 1.38 5.16 0.04
CA SER A 52 0.22 5.81 0.69
C SER A 52 -0.36 6.95 -0.14
N GLY A 53 0.46 7.58 -1.00
CA GLY A 53 0.00 8.73 -1.76
C GLY A 53 -0.65 9.79 -0.87
N THR A 54 -1.83 10.21 -1.30
CA THR A 54 -2.72 11.11 -0.55
C THR A 54 -3.96 10.39 -0.02
N THR A 55 -3.84 9.10 0.33
CA THR A 55 -4.96 8.23 0.74
C THR A 55 -5.81 8.81 1.88
N LEU A 56 -7.12 8.53 1.85
CA LEU A 56 -8.04 8.80 2.96
C LEU A 56 -8.10 7.65 3.98
N LEU A 57 -7.43 6.52 3.73
CA LEU A 57 -7.34 5.42 4.69
C LEU A 57 -6.74 5.88 6.02
N ILE A 58 -5.67 6.67 5.99
CA ILE A 58 -5.00 7.18 7.20
C ILE A 58 -5.93 8.10 7.98
N ASP A 59 -6.72 8.94 7.29
CA ASP A 59 -7.76 9.76 7.94
C ASP A 59 -8.77 8.90 8.71
N THR A 60 -9.22 7.80 8.08
CA THR A 60 -10.18 6.88 8.69
C THR A 60 -9.58 6.15 9.89
N LEU A 61 -8.35 5.66 9.78
CA LEU A 61 -7.65 4.97 10.88
C LEU A 61 -7.45 5.90 12.09
N LEU A 62 -7.02 7.14 11.87
CA LEU A 62 -6.92 8.13 12.94
C LEU A 62 -8.28 8.43 13.57
N GLY A 63 -9.34 8.56 12.76
CA GLY A 63 -10.71 8.72 13.24
C GLY A 63 -11.21 7.54 14.07
N GLN A 64 -10.71 6.35 13.83
CA GLN A 64 -10.96 5.13 14.61
C GLN A 64 -10.06 5.00 15.84
N GLY A 65 -9.16 5.94 16.08
CA GLY A 65 -8.30 6.01 17.26
C GLY A 65 -6.97 5.24 17.15
N TYR A 66 -6.54 4.84 15.94
CA TYR A 66 -5.18 4.32 15.78
C TYR A 66 -4.16 5.45 15.91
N THR A 67 -3.06 5.20 16.63
CA THR A 67 -2.09 6.24 17.03
C THR A 67 -0.67 6.01 16.51
N ASN A 68 -0.38 4.86 15.90
CA ASN A 68 0.96 4.52 15.43
C ASN A 68 0.90 4.15 13.94
N ILE A 69 0.84 5.17 13.08
CA ILE A 69 0.70 5.02 11.64
C ILE A 69 1.95 5.58 10.94
N ILE A 70 2.49 4.78 10.05
CA ILE A 70 3.64 5.13 9.20
C ILE A 70 3.17 5.15 7.75
N ALA A 71 3.41 6.25 7.06
CA ALA A 71 3.12 6.41 5.63
C ALA A 71 4.41 6.31 4.83
N ASN A 72 4.48 5.38 3.89
CA ASN A 72 5.55 5.32 2.92
C ASN A 72 5.03 5.64 1.52
N ASP A 73 5.81 6.35 0.75
CA ASP A 73 5.63 6.54 -0.69
C ASP A 73 6.98 6.84 -1.35
N LEU A 74 7.08 6.63 -2.65
CA LEU A 74 8.22 7.05 -3.45
C LEU A 74 8.22 8.57 -3.68
N SER A 75 7.01 9.17 -3.73
CA SER A 75 6.78 10.60 -3.94
C SER A 75 6.82 11.40 -2.63
N GLU A 76 7.82 12.25 -2.48
CA GLU A 76 7.87 13.22 -1.36
C GLU A 76 6.77 14.28 -1.47
N VAL A 77 6.31 14.59 -2.68
CA VAL A 77 5.19 15.51 -2.93
C VAL A 77 3.90 14.94 -2.32
N ALA A 78 3.61 13.65 -2.57
CA ALA A 78 2.45 12.97 -1.99
C ALA A 78 2.49 12.96 -0.47
N LEU A 79 3.62 12.53 0.12
CA LEU A 79 3.79 12.48 1.57
C LEU A 79 3.66 13.86 2.23
N THR A 80 4.18 14.90 1.59
CA THR A 80 4.06 16.28 2.09
C THR A 80 2.60 16.73 2.12
N LYS A 81 1.84 16.52 1.03
CA LYS A 81 0.40 16.81 0.97
C LYS A 81 -0.37 16.05 2.05
N LEU A 82 -0.11 14.74 2.16
CA LEU A 82 -0.74 13.89 3.16
C LEU A 82 -0.44 14.38 4.58
N LYS A 83 0.83 14.61 4.91
CA LYS A 83 1.27 15.08 6.24
C LYS A 83 0.60 16.41 6.62
N MET A 84 0.56 17.38 5.68
CA MET A 84 -0.08 18.68 5.91
C MET A 84 -1.58 18.54 6.17
N ARG A 85 -2.28 17.69 5.40
CA ARG A 85 -3.71 17.42 5.60
C ARG A 85 -3.98 16.80 6.96
N ILE A 86 -3.23 15.76 7.34
CA ILE A 86 -3.36 15.06 8.62
C ILE A 86 -3.07 16.00 9.79
N GLN A 87 -1.99 16.79 9.73
CA GLN A 87 -1.66 17.77 10.76
C GLN A 87 -2.78 18.81 10.94
N LYS A 88 -3.33 19.32 9.84
CA LYS A 88 -4.40 20.33 9.87
C LYS A 88 -5.70 19.78 10.44
N LYS A 89 -6.06 18.52 10.11
CA LYS A 89 -7.36 17.93 10.44
C LYS A 89 -7.39 17.28 11.81
N TYR A 90 -6.28 16.63 12.23
CA TYR A 90 -6.22 15.78 13.41
C TYR A 90 -5.21 16.28 14.46
N ALA A 91 -4.45 17.33 14.18
CA ALA A 91 -3.31 17.76 15.00
C ALA A 91 -2.31 16.60 15.28
N PHE A 92 -2.21 15.65 14.33
CA PHE A 92 -1.39 14.44 14.44
C PHE A 92 -0.12 14.59 13.60
N GLU A 93 1.04 14.28 14.20
CA GLU A 93 2.32 14.26 13.49
C GLU A 93 2.51 12.90 12.80
N LEU A 94 2.15 12.83 11.51
CA LEU A 94 2.28 11.61 10.73
C LEU A 94 3.76 11.30 10.46
N ASN A 95 4.17 10.06 10.78
CA ASN A 95 5.49 9.54 10.41
C ASN A 95 5.52 9.20 8.91
N CYS A 96 6.22 10.02 8.13
CA CYS A 96 6.37 9.86 6.69
C CYS A 96 7.76 9.35 6.34
N VAL A 97 7.84 8.26 5.59
CA VAL A 97 9.08 7.57 5.20
C VAL A 97 9.17 7.50 3.68
N PRO A 98 9.75 8.52 3.01
CA PRO A 98 10.00 8.43 1.57
C PRO A 98 11.09 7.38 1.31
N ASP A 99 10.73 6.31 0.56
CA ASP A 99 11.63 5.18 0.29
C ASP A 99 11.15 4.35 -0.89
N ASP A 100 12.09 3.75 -1.62
CA ASP A 100 11.84 2.79 -2.70
C ASP A 100 11.81 1.36 -2.14
N LEU A 101 10.68 0.69 -2.20
CA LEU A 101 10.49 -0.65 -1.64
C LEU A 101 11.30 -1.73 -2.37
N THR A 102 11.74 -1.46 -3.60
CA THR A 102 12.58 -2.40 -4.38
C THR A 102 14.06 -2.33 -3.97
N ASN A 103 14.48 -1.22 -3.35
CA ASN A 103 15.83 -1.01 -2.83
C ASN A 103 15.76 -0.21 -1.51
N SER A 104 15.00 -0.74 -0.56
CA SER A 104 14.64 -0.03 0.66
C SER A 104 15.83 0.20 1.58
N SER A 105 15.99 1.47 1.98
CA SER A 105 17.01 1.91 2.95
C SER A 105 16.41 2.39 4.27
N LYS A 106 15.15 2.85 4.27
CA LYS A 106 14.48 3.40 5.44
C LYS A 106 13.41 2.45 5.98
N VAL A 107 12.49 2.00 5.11
CA VAL A 107 11.44 1.03 5.49
C VAL A 107 12.08 -0.27 5.98
N GLY A 108 13.18 -0.72 5.35
CA GLY A 108 13.91 -1.92 5.74
C GLY A 108 14.52 -1.88 7.16
N ASN A 109 14.66 -0.70 7.75
CA ASN A 109 15.11 -0.51 9.12
C ASN A 109 13.97 -0.56 10.16
N LEU A 110 12.71 -0.50 9.71
CA LEU A 110 11.55 -0.67 10.58
C LEU A 110 11.50 -2.11 11.10
N LYS A 111 10.93 -2.29 12.29
CA LYS A 111 10.76 -3.60 12.91
C LYS A 111 9.42 -3.67 13.63
N ASN A 112 8.94 -4.88 13.82
CA ASN A 112 7.72 -5.16 14.57
C ASN A 112 6.50 -4.39 14.02
N ILE A 113 6.35 -4.39 12.70
CA ILE A 113 5.15 -3.87 12.05
C ILE A 113 4.01 -4.86 12.25
N ASP A 114 2.92 -4.42 12.89
CA ASP A 114 1.75 -5.24 13.17
C ASP A 114 0.82 -5.37 11.95
N LEU A 115 0.78 -4.34 11.09
CA LEU A 115 0.02 -4.36 9.85
C LEU A 115 0.77 -3.66 8.72
N TRP A 116 1.03 -4.40 7.64
CA TRP A 116 1.43 -3.88 6.35
C TRP A 116 0.20 -3.71 5.47
N VAL A 117 0.03 -2.52 4.87
CA VAL A 117 -1.05 -2.25 3.93
C VAL A 117 -0.47 -1.81 2.59
N ASP A 118 -0.66 -2.62 1.57
CA ASP A 118 -0.38 -2.31 0.18
C ASP A 118 -1.68 -2.29 -0.61
N ARG A 119 -2.06 -1.12 -1.10
CA ARG A 119 -3.09 -1.01 -2.12
C ARG A 119 -2.52 -0.33 -3.35
N ALA A 120 -2.33 -1.12 -4.41
CA ALA A 120 -1.89 -0.67 -5.73
C ALA A 120 -0.40 -0.27 -5.83
N VAL A 121 0.51 -0.97 -5.12
CA VAL A 121 1.96 -0.76 -5.24
C VAL A 121 2.67 -1.94 -5.87
N LEU A 122 2.55 -3.15 -5.31
CA LEU A 122 3.27 -4.35 -5.76
C LEU A 122 3.13 -4.60 -7.27
N HIS A 123 2.00 -4.27 -7.84
CA HIS A 123 1.73 -4.51 -9.26
C HIS A 123 2.59 -3.65 -10.22
N PHE A 124 3.31 -2.63 -9.73
CA PHE A 124 4.28 -1.87 -10.52
C PHE A 124 5.66 -2.52 -10.58
N PHE A 125 5.92 -3.55 -9.78
CA PHE A 125 7.19 -4.27 -9.78
C PHE A 125 7.18 -5.37 -10.84
N LEU A 126 7.75 -5.06 -12.01
CA LEU A 126 7.69 -5.93 -13.17
C LEU A 126 8.80 -6.99 -13.17
N LYS A 127 9.95 -6.67 -12.56
CA LYS A 127 11.10 -7.56 -12.54
C LYS A 127 11.02 -8.51 -11.34
N GLU A 128 11.44 -9.75 -11.56
CA GLU A 128 11.47 -10.77 -10.52
C GLU A 128 12.31 -10.34 -9.30
N GLU A 129 13.42 -9.63 -9.52
CA GLU A 129 14.29 -9.12 -8.47
C GLU A 129 13.58 -8.06 -7.60
N GLU A 130 12.77 -7.19 -8.23
CA GLU A 130 11.99 -6.17 -7.53
C GLU A 130 10.91 -6.83 -6.66
N GLN A 131 10.21 -7.83 -7.21
CA GLN A 131 9.20 -8.61 -6.48
C GLN A 131 9.82 -9.37 -5.30
N LYS A 132 10.96 -10.04 -5.51
CA LYS A 132 11.70 -10.74 -4.45
C LYS A 132 12.17 -9.78 -3.35
N ALA A 133 12.67 -8.60 -3.73
CA ALA A 133 13.10 -7.59 -2.77
C ALA A 133 11.91 -7.11 -1.90
N TYR A 134 10.76 -6.87 -2.53
CA TYR A 134 9.52 -6.48 -1.85
C TYR A 134 9.03 -7.54 -0.85
N PHE A 135 8.90 -8.80 -1.25
CA PHE A 135 8.45 -9.86 -0.34
C PHE A 135 9.44 -10.14 0.78
N LYS A 136 10.75 -10.05 0.51
CA LYS A 136 11.79 -10.14 1.53
C LYS A 136 11.72 -8.97 2.51
N LEU A 137 11.41 -7.75 2.03
CA LEU A 137 11.23 -6.58 2.87
C LEU A 137 10.09 -6.79 3.86
N ILE A 138 8.93 -7.28 3.39
CA ILE A 138 7.79 -7.63 4.25
C ILE A 138 8.24 -8.60 5.34
N ASP A 139 8.88 -9.71 4.97
CA ASP A 139 9.32 -10.71 5.96
C ASP A 139 10.25 -10.11 7.02
N ASN A 140 11.16 -9.21 6.62
CA ASN A 140 12.14 -8.60 7.53
C ASN A 140 11.54 -7.61 8.54
N VAL A 141 10.45 -6.90 8.18
CA VAL A 141 9.91 -5.82 9.01
C VAL A 141 8.70 -6.24 9.84
N MET A 142 7.98 -7.28 9.40
CA MET A 142 6.75 -7.73 10.06
C MET A 142 7.02 -8.38 11.41
N ALA A 143 6.20 -8.04 12.40
CA ALA A 143 6.12 -8.74 13.68
C ALA A 143 5.62 -10.19 13.49
N THR A 144 5.99 -11.10 14.40
CA THR A 144 5.30 -12.40 14.54
C THR A 144 3.82 -12.13 14.85
N ASN A 145 2.93 -12.87 14.24
CA ASN A 145 1.47 -12.67 14.24
C ASN A 145 1.00 -11.37 13.58
N GLY A 146 1.88 -10.55 13.00
CA GLY A 146 1.52 -9.38 12.22
C GLY A 146 0.78 -9.73 10.92
N PHE A 147 0.03 -8.78 10.39
CA PHE A 147 -0.83 -8.96 9.22
C PHE A 147 -0.28 -8.25 7.99
N VAL A 148 -0.44 -8.86 6.82
CA VAL A 148 -0.09 -8.30 5.52
C VAL A 148 -1.33 -8.25 4.65
N LEU A 149 -1.79 -7.02 4.36
CA LEU A 149 -2.86 -6.75 3.43
C LEU A 149 -2.26 -6.33 2.09
N ILE A 150 -2.59 -7.07 1.03
CA ILE A 150 -2.18 -6.74 -0.35
C ILE A 150 -3.44 -6.68 -1.22
N ALA A 151 -3.65 -5.53 -1.87
CA ALA A 151 -4.70 -5.30 -2.85
C ALA A 151 -4.08 -4.84 -4.16
N VAL A 152 -4.13 -5.68 -5.17
CA VAL A 152 -3.49 -5.48 -6.48
C VAL A 152 -4.42 -5.86 -7.62
N PHE A 153 -4.13 -5.42 -8.84
CA PHE A 153 -4.92 -5.83 -10.00
C PHE A 153 -4.93 -7.36 -10.14
N SER A 154 -6.14 -7.93 -10.26
CA SER A 154 -6.35 -9.34 -10.57
C SER A 154 -5.97 -9.66 -12.02
N LEU A 155 -5.93 -10.94 -12.40
CA LEU A 155 -5.61 -11.36 -13.78
C LEU A 155 -6.57 -10.77 -14.81
N ASP A 156 -7.80 -10.46 -14.41
CA ASP A 156 -8.83 -9.80 -15.25
C ASP A 156 -8.70 -8.28 -15.27
N GLY A 157 -7.73 -7.73 -14.52
CA GLY A 157 -7.49 -6.29 -14.40
C GLY A 157 -6.77 -5.71 -15.62
N ALA A 158 -6.60 -4.37 -15.60
CA ALA A 158 -5.89 -3.66 -16.64
C ALA A 158 -4.40 -4.06 -16.69
N GLU A 159 -3.82 -4.03 -17.88
CA GLU A 159 -2.38 -4.28 -18.09
C GLU A 159 -1.53 -3.03 -17.84
N LYS A 160 -2.17 -1.86 -17.78
CA LYS A 160 -1.51 -0.58 -17.56
C LYS A 160 -2.31 0.28 -16.59
N CYS A 161 -1.58 1.04 -15.77
CA CYS A 161 -2.14 2.11 -14.96
C CYS A 161 -1.19 3.32 -14.99
N CYS A 162 -1.75 4.52 -15.12
CA CYS A 162 -0.96 5.77 -15.16
C CYS A 162 0.14 5.79 -16.24
N GLY A 163 -0.08 5.09 -17.36
CA GLY A 163 0.90 4.97 -18.44
C GLY A 163 2.02 3.93 -18.18
N LEU A 164 2.02 3.29 -17.02
CA LEU A 164 2.98 2.23 -16.64
C LEU A 164 2.38 0.85 -16.86
N ASP A 165 3.22 -0.10 -17.28
CA ASP A 165 2.87 -1.51 -17.35
C ASP A 165 2.68 -2.09 -15.95
N LEU A 166 1.85 -3.13 -15.83
CA LEU A 166 1.52 -3.78 -14.55
C LEU A 166 1.77 -5.28 -14.61
N GLN A 167 2.26 -5.81 -13.50
CA GLN A 167 2.15 -7.23 -13.17
C GLN A 167 0.79 -7.46 -12.49
N ARG A 168 -0.06 -8.31 -13.09
CA ARG A 168 -1.33 -8.75 -12.49
C ARG A 168 -1.12 -9.99 -11.64
N TYR A 169 -1.92 -10.15 -10.60
CA TYR A 169 -1.74 -11.21 -9.61
C TYR A 169 -3.01 -12.05 -9.41
N ASN A 170 -2.80 -13.31 -9.07
CA ASN A 170 -3.79 -14.17 -8.44
C ASN A 170 -3.33 -14.56 -7.04
N LEU A 171 -4.17 -15.28 -6.30
CA LEU A 171 -3.87 -15.70 -4.93
C LEU A 171 -2.61 -16.55 -4.83
N GLU A 172 -2.42 -17.48 -5.77
CA GLU A 172 -1.28 -18.41 -5.75
C GLU A 172 0.06 -17.67 -5.89
N MET A 173 0.13 -16.66 -6.76
CA MET A 173 1.32 -15.82 -6.94
C MET A 173 1.66 -15.06 -5.66
N LEU A 174 0.66 -14.51 -4.97
CA LEU A 174 0.86 -13.79 -3.70
C LEU A 174 1.32 -14.74 -2.58
N GLN A 175 0.72 -15.94 -2.49
CA GLN A 175 1.13 -16.98 -1.54
C GLN A 175 2.57 -17.46 -1.80
N GLN A 176 2.95 -17.63 -3.05
CA GLN A 176 4.32 -18.00 -3.42
C GLN A 176 5.32 -16.91 -3.06
N GLY A 177 4.98 -15.64 -3.33
CA GLY A 177 5.82 -14.49 -3.00
C GLY A 177 6.07 -14.33 -1.50
N LEU A 178 5.02 -14.41 -0.69
CA LEU A 178 5.11 -14.33 0.77
C LEU A 178 5.74 -15.57 1.41
N GLY A 179 5.55 -16.74 0.80
CA GLY A 179 6.10 -18.00 1.29
C GLY A 179 5.35 -18.59 2.50
N LYS A 180 5.89 -19.71 3.03
CA LYS A 180 5.21 -20.54 4.03
C LYS A 180 5.08 -19.88 5.41
N ALA A 181 5.84 -18.83 5.68
CA ALA A 181 5.76 -18.08 6.94
C ALA A 181 4.46 -17.28 7.07
N PHE A 182 3.72 -17.10 5.97
CA PHE A 182 2.49 -16.31 5.95
C PHE A 182 1.29 -17.18 5.61
N LYS A 183 0.33 -17.21 6.52
CA LYS A 183 -0.92 -17.97 6.37
C LYS A 183 -2.02 -17.04 5.84
N LEU A 184 -2.72 -17.46 4.79
CA LEU A 184 -3.90 -16.77 4.29
C LEU A 184 -5.01 -16.77 5.36
N ILE A 185 -5.57 -15.59 5.62
CA ILE A 185 -6.70 -15.38 6.53
C ILE A 185 -7.98 -15.13 5.73
N GLU A 186 -7.93 -14.21 4.75
CA GLU A 186 -9.10 -13.81 3.96
C GLU A 186 -8.66 -13.40 2.56
N THR A 187 -9.52 -13.64 1.56
CA THR A 187 -9.34 -13.15 0.18
C THR A 187 -10.68 -12.96 -0.50
N PHE A 188 -10.77 -11.94 -1.34
CA PHE A 188 -11.92 -11.71 -2.22
C PHE A 188 -11.51 -10.89 -3.45
N ASN A 189 -12.31 -11.00 -4.50
CA ASN A 189 -12.21 -10.13 -5.66
C ASN A 189 -13.14 -8.93 -5.50
N PHE A 190 -12.65 -7.75 -5.87
CA PHE A 190 -13.40 -6.50 -5.83
C PHE A 190 -13.17 -5.69 -7.09
N THR A 191 -14.24 -5.17 -7.69
CA THR A 191 -14.13 -4.28 -8.84
C THR A 191 -14.26 -2.83 -8.36
N TYR A 192 -13.12 -2.16 -8.25
CA TYR A 192 -13.06 -0.74 -7.99
C TYR A 192 -13.52 0.04 -9.24
N ILE A 193 -14.35 1.06 -9.04
CA ILE A 193 -14.72 2.01 -10.08
C ILE A 193 -13.95 3.29 -9.84
N ASN A 194 -13.06 3.64 -10.76
CA ASN A 194 -12.23 4.83 -10.62
C ASN A 194 -13.04 6.12 -10.84
N PRO A 195 -12.50 7.32 -10.52
CA PRO A 195 -13.22 8.59 -10.73
C PRO A 195 -13.66 8.86 -12.17
N PHE A 196 -13.10 8.14 -13.14
CA PHE A 196 -13.44 8.27 -14.57
C PHE A 196 -14.48 7.25 -15.03
N GLY A 197 -14.99 6.38 -14.12
CA GLY A 197 -15.98 5.35 -14.41
C GLY A 197 -15.37 4.02 -14.93
N ASP A 198 -14.05 3.90 -14.99
CA ASP A 198 -13.42 2.65 -15.45
C ASP A 198 -13.47 1.58 -14.36
N LYS A 199 -13.77 0.35 -14.77
CA LYS A 199 -13.70 -0.83 -13.92
C LYS A 199 -12.25 -1.26 -13.71
N ARG A 200 -11.88 -1.50 -12.48
CA ARG A 200 -10.55 -1.94 -12.06
C ARG A 200 -10.68 -3.18 -11.16
N PRO A 201 -10.66 -4.39 -11.73
CA PRO A 201 -10.70 -5.64 -10.95
C PRO A 201 -9.44 -5.81 -10.11
N TYR A 202 -9.64 -5.96 -8.81
CA TYR A 202 -8.59 -6.22 -7.81
C TYR A 202 -8.79 -7.57 -7.16
N ILE A 203 -7.70 -8.16 -6.70
CA ILE A 203 -7.70 -9.19 -5.67
C ILE A 203 -7.25 -8.55 -4.37
N TYR A 204 -8.03 -8.73 -3.31
CA TYR A 204 -7.73 -8.34 -1.95
C TYR A 204 -7.34 -9.58 -1.16
N THR A 205 -6.26 -9.51 -0.41
CA THR A 205 -5.76 -10.62 0.40
C THR A 205 -5.28 -10.12 1.75
N LEU A 206 -5.54 -10.92 2.78
CA LEU A 206 -5.03 -10.73 4.12
C LEU A 206 -4.28 -11.99 4.55
N PHE A 207 -3.02 -11.82 4.90
CA PHE A 207 -2.18 -12.88 5.43
C PHE A 207 -1.73 -12.56 6.85
N GLN A 208 -1.39 -13.59 7.63
CA GLN A 208 -0.78 -13.44 8.95
C GLN A 208 0.55 -14.18 9.00
N LYS A 209 1.59 -13.50 9.48
CA LYS A 209 2.90 -14.07 9.73
C LYS A 209 2.84 -15.04 10.93
N GLN A 210 3.38 -16.25 10.76
CA GLN A 210 3.39 -17.30 11.79
C GLN A 210 4.64 -17.22 12.67
#